data_f973ba33ff8a11f1b94c39344d928ba2
#
_entry.id   f973ba33ff8a11f1b94c39344d928ba2
#
_cell.length_a   1.000
_cell.length_b   1.000
_cell.length_c   1.000
_cell.angle_alpha   90.00
_cell.angle_beta   90.00
_cell.angle_gamma   90.00
#
_symmetry.space_group_name_H-M   'P 1'
#
loop_
_entity.id
_entity.type
_entity.pdbx_description
1 polymer ?
#
loop_
_entity_poly.entity_id
_entity_poly.type
_entity_poly.pdbx_seq_one_letter_code
_entity_poly.pdbx_strand_id
1 'polypeptide(L)'
;MELMNKPLLVPLNTGIQGNVVMEENVRLYGNCELLNVFIGAFTHVASGAWLLNTDIGRYCSIGDGVHILTQQPTKMLTTSPIIYGDIFDELAMVATKAQYPVIRKTIIGNDVWIGSGVKIKTGLTIGDGAVIGAGAVVTKNVAPYSVVGGVPAKVIKMRFPPKIIARLNKIAWWQYKLTDYPLEWDDIDTVLKQIEQLELDKKLSLYVAQKYNVFKEANEVKGRPISP
;
A
#
# COMPACT_ATOMS: atom_id res chain seq x y z
N MET A 1 -18.35 -20.80 -4.10
CA MET A 1 -17.10 -21.56 -4.00
C MET A 1 -16.22 -21.43 -5.26
N GLU A 2 -16.41 -20.37 -6.05
CA GLU A 2 -15.63 -20.08 -7.29
C GLU A 2 -14.50 -19.05 -7.14
N LEU A 3 -14.24 -18.56 -5.93
CA LEU A 3 -13.28 -17.47 -5.69
C LEU A 3 -11.82 -17.96 -5.51
N MET A 4 -11.60 -19.25 -5.39
CA MET A 4 -10.28 -19.81 -5.02
C MET A 4 -9.22 -19.82 -6.14
N ASN A 5 -9.58 -19.57 -7.40
CA ASN A 5 -8.64 -19.65 -8.53
C ASN A 5 -8.48 -18.36 -9.35
N LYS A 6 -8.98 -17.22 -8.86
CA LYS A 6 -8.77 -15.96 -9.57
C LYS A 6 -7.47 -15.29 -9.08
N PRO A 7 -6.55 -14.92 -9.98
CA PRO A 7 -5.29 -14.28 -9.60
C PRO A 7 -5.50 -12.92 -8.91
N LEU A 8 -6.59 -12.23 -9.23
CA LEU A 8 -7.00 -10.98 -8.63
C LEU A 8 -8.48 -11.02 -8.24
N LEU A 9 -8.82 -10.38 -7.13
CA LEU A 9 -10.18 -10.04 -6.77
C LEU A 9 -10.32 -8.52 -6.75
N VAL A 10 -10.94 -7.96 -7.79
CA VAL A 10 -11.19 -6.51 -7.92
C VAL A 10 -12.67 -6.30 -8.23
N PRO A 11 -13.42 -5.62 -7.34
CA PRO A 11 -14.83 -5.33 -7.54
C PRO A 11 -15.08 -4.42 -8.74
N LEU A 12 -16.22 -4.58 -9.41
CA LEU A 12 -16.62 -3.79 -10.59
C LEU A 12 -16.76 -2.29 -10.30
N ASN A 13 -17.12 -1.96 -9.07
CA ASN A 13 -17.27 -0.58 -8.59
C ASN A 13 -15.97 0.07 -8.12
N THR A 14 -14.80 -0.57 -8.34
CA THR A 14 -13.50 0.05 -8.12
C THR A 14 -13.25 1.12 -9.18
N GLY A 15 -12.91 2.34 -8.73
CA GLY A 15 -12.40 3.41 -9.59
C GLY A 15 -10.94 3.13 -9.92
N ILE A 16 -10.61 3.12 -11.22
CA ILE A 16 -9.24 2.86 -11.70
C ILE A 16 -8.85 3.98 -12.65
N GLN A 17 -7.77 4.68 -12.32
CA GLN A 17 -7.25 5.79 -13.12
C GLN A 17 -5.72 5.70 -13.21
N GLY A 18 -5.17 6.13 -14.35
CA GLY A 18 -3.73 6.12 -14.59
C GLY A 18 -3.15 4.70 -14.64
N ASN A 19 -1.93 4.54 -14.15
CA ASN A 19 -1.23 3.26 -14.16
C ASN A 19 -1.50 2.49 -12.86
N VAL A 20 -2.29 1.42 -12.93
CA VAL A 20 -2.58 0.54 -11.80
C VAL A 20 -2.03 -0.85 -12.08
N VAL A 21 -1.04 -1.25 -11.29
CA VAL A 21 -0.39 -2.56 -11.41
C VAL A 21 -0.57 -3.35 -10.12
N MET A 22 -0.94 -4.60 -10.24
CA MET A 22 -1.08 -5.52 -9.10
C MET A 22 -0.31 -6.80 -9.35
N GLU A 23 0.34 -7.32 -8.32
CA GLU A 23 0.80 -8.71 -8.33
C GLU A 23 -0.39 -9.66 -8.15
N GLU A 24 -0.23 -10.92 -8.51
CA GLU A 24 -1.24 -11.95 -8.26
C GLU A 24 -1.57 -12.08 -6.76
N ASN A 25 -2.71 -12.68 -6.45
CA ASN A 25 -3.20 -12.85 -5.08
C ASN A 25 -3.53 -11.55 -4.32
N VAL A 26 -3.68 -10.41 -5.02
CA VAL A 26 -4.25 -9.19 -4.44
C VAL A 26 -5.75 -9.31 -4.32
N ARG A 27 -6.32 -8.80 -3.21
CA ARG A 27 -7.75 -8.78 -2.93
C ARG A 27 -8.22 -7.37 -2.56
N LEU A 28 -9.12 -6.82 -3.36
CA LEU A 28 -9.84 -5.58 -3.03
C LEU A 28 -11.27 -5.92 -2.61
N TYR A 29 -11.81 -5.17 -1.66
CA TYR A 29 -13.18 -5.33 -1.20
C TYR A 29 -13.94 -4.01 -1.30
N GLY A 30 -15.16 -4.06 -1.87
CA GLY A 30 -16.02 -2.87 -2.01
C GLY A 30 -15.44 -1.78 -2.92
N ASN A 31 -15.89 -0.56 -2.67
CA ASN A 31 -15.52 0.61 -3.47
C ASN A 31 -14.13 1.11 -3.09
N CYS A 32 -13.16 0.95 -3.95
CA CYS A 32 -11.84 1.58 -3.80
C CYS A 32 -11.61 2.55 -4.96
N GLU A 33 -10.85 3.61 -4.71
CA GLU A 33 -10.38 4.55 -5.74
C GLU A 33 -8.86 4.46 -5.85
N LEU A 34 -8.38 4.10 -7.04
CA LEU A 34 -6.97 3.85 -7.32
C LEU A 34 -6.49 4.75 -8.45
N LEU A 35 -5.45 5.56 -8.17
CA LEU A 35 -4.81 6.41 -9.18
C LEU A 35 -3.30 6.25 -9.10
N ASN A 36 -2.67 5.68 -10.13
CA ASN A 36 -1.22 5.41 -10.20
C ASN A 36 -0.75 4.59 -8.98
N VAL A 37 -1.22 3.34 -8.86
CA VAL A 37 -1.00 2.50 -7.68
C VAL A 37 -0.32 1.19 -8.09
N PHE A 38 0.67 0.77 -7.30
CA PHE A 38 1.18 -0.60 -7.30
C PHE A 38 0.75 -1.33 -6.03
N ILE A 39 0.32 -2.60 -6.13
CA ILE A 39 -0.03 -3.44 -4.98
C ILE A 39 0.67 -4.79 -5.11
N GLY A 40 1.48 -5.13 -4.12
CA GLY A 40 2.19 -6.40 -4.02
C GLY A 40 1.30 -7.57 -3.61
N ALA A 41 1.75 -8.77 -3.91
CA ALA A 41 1.05 -10.03 -3.70
C ALA A 41 0.64 -10.25 -2.23
N PHE A 42 -0.45 -10.99 -2.02
CA PHE A 42 -1.02 -11.33 -0.71
C PHE A 42 -1.47 -10.11 0.10
N THR A 43 -1.62 -8.96 -0.54
CA THR A 43 -2.15 -7.74 0.06
C THR A 43 -3.65 -7.68 -0.13
N HIS A 44 -4.37 -7.33 0.93
CA HIS A 44 -5.78 -7.03 0.83
C HIS A 44 -6.07 -5.57 1.20
N VAL A 45 -7.03 -4.99 0.50
CA VAL A 45 -7.50 -3.62 0.72
C VAL A 45 -9.00 -3.66 0.94
N ALA A 46 -9.45 -3.20 2.09
CA ALA A 46 -10.86 -3.14 2.44
C ALA A 46 -11.58 -1.97 1.77
N SER A 47 -12.89 -1.91 1.92
CA SER A 47 -13.79 -0.99 1.23
C SER A 47 -13.48 0.49 1.52
N GLY A 48 -13.73 1.36 0.55
CA GLY A 48 -13.63 2.81 0.72
C GLY A 48 -12.20 3.35 0.76
N ALA A 49 -11.21 2.55 0.41
CA ALA A 49 -9.84 3.02 0.32
C ALA A 49 -9.68 3.99 -0.87
N TRP A 50 -9.01 5.11 -0.63
CA TRP A 50 -8.63 6.08 -1.67
C TRP A 50 -7.11 6.17 -1.73
N LEU A 51 -6.54 5.47 -2.72
CA LEU A 51 -5.10 5.31 -2.90
C LEU A 51 -4.64 6.11 -4.11
N LEU A 52 -3.75 7.05 -3.88
CA LEU A 52 -3.26 8.00 -4.86
C LEU A 52 -1.73 7.96 -4.90
N ASN A 53 -1.15 7.74 -6.07
CA ASN A 53 0.29 7.75 -6.30
C ASN A 53 1.06 6.97 -5.21
N THR A 54 0.71 5.69 -5.05
CA THR A 54 1.13 4.86 -3.91
C THR A 54 1.63 3.50 -4.37
N ASP A 55 2.80 3.10 -3.89
CA ASP A 55 3.27 1.71 -3.99
C ASP A 55 3.06 1.01 -2.65
N ILE A 56 2.42 -0.15 -2.67
CA ILE A 56 2.16 -1.00 -1.50
C ILE A 56 2.88 -2.32 -1.69
N GLY A 57 3.65 -2.73 -0.70
CA GLY A 57 4.37 -4.00 -0.70
C GLY A 57 3.45 -5.21 -0.56
N ARG A 58 4.07 -6.35 -0.33
CA ARG A 58 3.40 -7.65 -0.17
C ARG A 58 2.88 -7.85 1.25
N TYR A 59 1.90 -8.74 1.41
CA TYR A 59 1.36 -9.19 2.71
C TYR A 59 0.75 -8.08 3.56
N CYS A 60 0.32 -6.97 2.95
CA CYS A 60 -0.29 -5.85 3.68
C CYS A 60 -1.77 -6.05 3.96
N SER A 61 -2.22 -5.49 5.08
CA SER A 61 -3.62 -5.44 5.50
C SER A 61 -4.07 -4.00 5.60
N ILE A 62 -4.88 -3.55 4.63
CA ILE A 62 -5.36 -2.16 4.56
C ILE A 62 -6.84 -2.13 4.95
N GLY A 63 -7.15 -1.43 6.03
CA GLY A 63 -8.50 -1.31 6.59
C GLY A 63 -9.44 -0.44 5.76
N ASP A 64 -10.71 -0.40 6.17
CA ASP A 64 -11.74 0.37 5.49
C ASP A 64 -11.45 1.87 5.55
N GLY A 65 -11.78 2.59 4.48
CA GLY A 65 -11.72 4.06 4.44
C GLY A 65 -10.33 4.64 4.64
N VAL A 66 -9.27 3.91 4.30
CA VAL A 66 -7.89 4.45 4.31
C VAL A 66 -7.71 5.41 3.15
N HIS A 67 -7.24 6.64 3.45
CA HIS A 67 -7.03 7.68 2.45
C HIS A 67 -5.58 8.16 2.40
N ILE A 68 -5.00 8.20 1.21
CA ILE A 68 -3.78 8.96 0.94
C ILE A 68 -4.18 10.39 0.57
N LEU A 69 -3.82 11.35 1.44
CA LEU A 69 -4.26 12.73 1.32
C LEU A 69 -3.41 13.53 0.35
N THR A 70 -4.03 14.30 -0.53
CA THR A 70 -3.36 15.32 -1.33
C THR A 70 -2.94 16.50 -0.48
N GLN A 71 -2.03 17.32 -1.00
CA GLN A 71 -1.60 18.56 -0.36
C GLN A 71 -2.07 19.77 -1.19
N GLN A 72 -2.42 20.85 -0.50
CA GLN A 72 -2.69 22.13 -1.12
C GLN A 72 -1.46 23.04 -1.03
N PRO A 73 -1.29 23.99 -1.94
CA PRO A 73 -0.13 24.90 -1.97
C PRO A 73 -0.26 26.01 -0.89
N THR A 74 -0.06 25.65 0.36
CA THR A 74 -0.26 26.55 1.52
C THR A 74 0.71 27.74 1.58
N LYS A 75 1.71 27.81 0.69
CA LYS A 75 2.66 28.93 0.60
C LYS A 75 2.31 29.94 -0.51
N MET A 76 1.25 29.69 -1.28
CA MET A 76 0.76 30.60 -2.30
C MET A 76 -0.25 31.59 -1.69
N LEU A 77 -0.54 32.67 -2.41
CA LEU A 77 -1.54 33.68 -1.99
C LEU A 77 -2.90 33.04 -1.70
N THR A 78 -3.26 32.03 -2.47
CA THR A 78 -4.50 31.25 -2.29
C THR A 78 -4.22 29.78 -2.45
N THR A 79 -4.99 28.94 -1.75
CA THR A 79 -4.99 27.47 -1.93
C THR A 79 -6.01 27.04 -2.98
N SER A 80 -6.75 27.97 -3.58
CA SER A 80 -7.78 27.67 -4.59
C SER A 80 -7.13 27.13 -5.88
N PRO A 81 -7.73 26.11 -6.51
CA PRO A 81 -7.28 25.58 -7.79
C PRO A 81 -7.41 26.59 -8.95
N ILE A 82 -8.07 27.72 -8.78
CA ILE A 82 -8.20 28.76 -9.81
C ILE A 82 -6.84 29.22 -10.38
N ILE A 83 -5.77 29.14 -9.60
CA ILE A 83 -4.44 29.59 -10.05
C ILE A 83 -3.56 28.47 -10.63
N TYR A 84 -3.92 27.20 -10.48
CA TYR A 84 -3.09 26.07 -10.91
C TYR A 84 -3.86 24.87 -11.49
N GLY A 85 -5.18 24.82 -11.30
CA GLY A 85 -6.05 23.73 -11.78
C GLY A 85 -6.84 24.14 -13.02
N ASP A 86 -7.48 23.15 -13.63
CA ASP A 86 -8.32 23.32 -14.81
C ASP A 86 -9.82 23.43 -14.49
N ILE A 87 -10.17 23.34 -13.19
CA ILE A 87 -11.57 23.31 -12.72
C ILE A 87 -12.34 24.58 -13.07
N PHE A 88 -11.62 25.70 -13.24
CA PHE A 88 -12.17 27.01 -13.54
C PHE A 88 -11.65 27.55 -14.89
N ASP A 89 -11.29 26.68 -15.84
CA ASP A 89 -10.71 27.11 -17.13
C ASP A 89 -11.63 28.04 -17.92
N GLU A 90 -12.94 27.84 -17.84
CA GLU A 90 -13.93 28.71 -18.42
C GLU A 90 -13.95 30.15 -17.81
N LEU A 91 -13.43 30.28 -16.58
CA LEU A 91 -13.32 31.57 -15.89
C LEU A 91 -11.89 32.11 -15.95
N ALA A 92 -10.96 31.34 -16.48
CA ALA A 92 -9.54 31.67 -16.43
C ALA A 92 -9.21 32.87 -17.30
N MET A 93 -9.15 34.04 -16.69
CA MET A 93 -8.58 35.27 -17.25
C MET A 93 -7.05 35.34 -17.05
N VAL A 94 -6.42 34.28 -16.61
CA VAL A 94 -5.01 34.30 -16.20
C VAL A 94 -4.13 33.70 -17.29
N ALA A 95 -3.22 34.50 -17.85
CA ALA A 95 -2.28 34.10 -18.87
C ALA A 95 -1.23 33.11 -18.37
N THR A 96 -1.01 32.99 -17.06
CA THR A 96 0.02 32.12 -16.45
C THR A 96 -0.56 31.41 -15.24
N LYS A 97 -0.62 30.07 -15.33
CA LYS A 97 -1.00 29.22 -14.18
C LYS A 97 0.23 28.94 -13.30
N ALA A 98 0.03 28.98 -12.00
CA ALA A 98 1.03 28.54 -11.04
C ALA A 98 1.22 27.02 -11.16
N GLN A 99 2.44 26.55 -10.92
CA GLN A 99 2.70 25.10 -10.92
C GLN A 99 2.11 24.48 -9.64
N TYR A 100 1.29 23.44 -9.84
CA TYR A 100 0.82 22.64 -8.72
C TYR A 100 2.00 21.88 -8.09
N PRO A 101 2.07 21.81 -6.76
CA PRO A 101 3.11 21.05 -6.10
C PRO A 101 3.15 19.58 -6.57
N VAL A 102 4.32 19.09 -6.91
CA VAL A 102 4.49 17.69 -7.32
C VAL A 102 4.00 16.75 -6.22
N ILE A 103 3.02 15.93 -6.54
CA ILE A 103 2.54 14.88 -5.63
C ILE A 103 3.62 13.80 -5.56
N ARG A 104 4.33 13.73 -4.44
CA ARG A 104 5.36 12.71 -4.22
C ARG A 104 4.69 11.35 -4.01
N LYS A 105 5.34 10.29 -4.51
CA LYS A 105 4.89 8.93 -4.31
C LYS A 105 4.92 8.55 -2.82
N THR A 106 3.84 7.93 -2.34
CA THR A 106 3.78 7.30 -1.01
C THR A 106 4.25 5.86 -1.13
N ILE A 107 5.11 5.43 -0.23
CA ILE A 107 5.63 4.06 -0.20
C ILE A 107 5.12 3.39 1.07
N ILE A 108 4.42 2.29 0.92
CA ILE A 108 3.99 1.40 2.00
C ILE A 108 4.78 0.12 1.82
N GLY A 109 5.59 -0.23 2.80
CA GLY A 109 6.43 -1.42 2.78
C GLY A 109 5.64 -2.72 2.80
N ASN A 110 6.30 -3.81 3.13
CA ASN A 110 5.71 -5.14 3.21
C ASN A 110 5.19 -5.43 4.63
N ASP A 111 4.22 -6.35 4.78
CA ASP A 111 3.67 -6.74 6.08
C ASP A 111 3.15 -5.55 6.91
N VAL A 112 2.65 -4.51 6.25
CA VAL A 112 2.11 -3.32 6.93
C VAL A 112 0.63 -3.52 7.24
N TRP A 113 0.24 -3.24 8.49
CA TRP A 113 -1.16 -3.18 8.87
C TRP A 113 -1.60 -1.73 9.06
N ILE A 114 -2.59 -1.31 8.30
CA ILE A 114 -3.23 0.01 8.40
C ILE A 114 -4.67 -0.17 8.86
N GLY A 115 -4.98 0.34 10.04
CA GLY A 115 -6.32 0.29 10.63
C GLY A 115 -7.33 1.13 9.84
N SER A 116 -8.62 0.89 10.08
CA SER A 116 -9.72 1.57 9.41
C SER A 116 -9.70 3.08 9.64
N GLY A 117 -10.08 3.86 8.63
CA GLY A 117 -10.20 5.33 8.69
C GLY A 117 -8.89 6.10 8.79
N VAL A 118 -7.75 5.43 8.63
CA VAL A 118 -6.43 6.07 8.65
C VAL A 118 -6.28 7.04 7.49
N LYS A 119 -5.69 8.21 7.77
CA LYS A 119 -5.33 9.21 6.78
C LYS A 119 -3.81 9.36 6.74
N ILE A 120 -3.22 9.24 5.55
CA ILE A 120 -1.78 9.33 5.35
C ILE A 120 -1.47 10.50 4.43
N LYS A 121 -0.63 11.41 4.89
CA LYS A 121 -0.12 12.49 4.04
C LYS A 121 0.67 11.89 2.88
N THR A 122 0.44 12.37 1.65
CA THR A 122 1.18 11.91 0.47
C THR A 122 2.69 12.12 0.59
N GLY A 123 3.47 11.28 -0.08
CA GLY A 123 4.94 11.38 -0.13
C GLY A 123 5.65 10.85 1.11
N LEU A 124 4.98 10.08 1.96
CA LEU A 124 5.58 9.44 3.12
C LEU A 124 6.03 8.00 2.80
N THR A 125 6.96 7.53 3.61
CA THR A 125 7.37 6.12 3.67
C THR A 125 6.87 5.50 4.96
N ILE A 126 6.13 4.39 4.83
CA ILE A 126 5.71 3.51 5.91
C ILE A 126 6.58 2.27 5.81
N GLY A 127 7.42 2.02 6.81
CA GLY A 127 8.39 0.92 6.79
C GLY A 127 7.75 -0.45 6.92
N ASP A 128 8.50 -1.48 6.50
CA ASP A 128 8.07 -2.87 6.56
C ASP A 128 7.61 -3.26 7.97
N GLY A 129 6.56 -4.05 8.05
CA GLY A 129 6.03 -4.52 9.31
C GLY A 129 5.42 -3.47 10.22
N ALA A 130 5.26 -2.21 9.79
CA ALA A 130 4.65 -1.17 10.60
C ALA A 130 3.15 -1.43 10.84
N VAL A 131 2.65 -0.93 11.96
CA VAL A 131 1.23 -0.96 12.31
C VAL A 131 0.74 0.46 12.56
N ILE A 132 -0.35 0.83 11.87
CA ILE A 132 -0.99 2.13 12.04
C ILE A 132 -2.38 1.92 12.65
N GLY A 133 -2.56 2.42 13.86
CA GLY A 133 -3.82 2.30 14.60
C GLY A 133 -4.98 3.01 13.88
N ALA A 134 -6.19 2.45 14.01
CA ALA A 134 -7.39 2.98 13.36
C ALA A 134 -7.61 4.47 13.66
N GLY A 135 -8.10 5.21 12.67
CA GLY A 135 -8.37 6.65 12.77
C GLY A 135 -7.14 7.55 12.89
N ALA A 136 -5.93 7.01 12.80
CA ALA A 136 -4.71 7.79 12.89
C ALA A 136 -4.53 8.75 11.69
N VAL A 137 -3.88 9.91 11.93
CA VAL A 137 -3.47 10.85 10.89
C VAL A 137 -1.94 10.86 10.81
N VAL A 138 -1.39 10.19 9.81
CA VAL A 138 0.05 10.03 9.62
C VAL A 138 0.60 11.22 8.84
N THR A 139 1.48 11.99 9.48
CA THR A 139 2.06 13.21 8.92
C THR A 139 3.58 13.15 8.73
N LYS A 140 4.22 12.07 9.19
CA LYS A 140 5.66 11.80 9.10
C LYS A 140 5.91 10.36 8.71
N ASN A 141 7.10 10.06 8.18
CA ASN A 141 7.51 8.68 7.92
C ASN A 141 7.38 7.80 9.17
N VAL A 142 7.03 6.55 8.95
CA VAL A 142 6.87 5.53 9.99
C VAL A 142 7.99 4.53 9.88
N ALA A 143 8.73 4.31 10.96
CA ALA A 143 9.84 3.38 10.98
C ALA A 143 9.35 1.91 10.84
N PRO A 144 10.17 1.01 10.27
CA PRO A 144 9.83 -0.40 10.20
C PRO A 144 9.49 -0.98 11.59
N TYR A 145 8.50 -1.86 11.62
CA TYR A 145 8.04 -2.57 12.83
C TYR A 145 7.59 -1.66 13.99
N SER A 146 7.35 -0.38 13.75
CA SER A 146 6.77 0.50 14.76
C SER A 146 5.24 0.44 14.73
N VAL A 147 4.64 0.56 15.90
CA VAL A 147 3.20 0.75 16.10
C VAL A 147 2.95 2.23 16.35
N VAL A 148 2.19 2.86 15.48
CA VAL A 148 1.86 4.29 15.60
C VAL A 148 0.35 4.50 15.69
N GLY A 149 -0.09 5.59 16.29
CA GLY A 149 -1.51 5.93 16.38
C GLY A 149 -1.74 7.37 16.82
N GLY A 150 -2.98 7.82 16.71
CA GLY A 150 -3.42 9.15 17.15
C GLY A 150 -3.41 10.22 16.04
N VAL A 151 -3.75 11.46 16.41
CA VAL A 151 -3.86 12.64 15.54
C VAL A 151 -3.09 13.80 16.16
N PRO A 152 -1.90 14.16 15.62
CA PRO A 152 -1.13 13.42 14.62
C PRO A 152 -0.57 12.11 15.16
N ALA A 153 -0.31 11.13 14.29
CA ALA A 153 0.21 9.83 14.69
C ALA A 153 1.58 9.93 15.34
N LYS A 154 1.75 9.21 16.46
CA LYS A 154 3.00 9.11 17.22
C LYS A 154 3.33 7.64 17.45
N VAL A 155 4.61 7.34 17.64
CA VAL A 155 5.05 5.98 18.02
C VAL A 155 4.52 5.63 19.40
N ILE A 156 3.85 4.49 19.49
CA ILE A 156 3.33 3.91 20.73
C ILE A 156 4.33 2.89 21.28
N LYS A 157 4.79 1.97 20.40
CA LYS A 157 5.77 0.92 20.73
C LYS A 157 6.38 0.33 19.47
N MET A 158 7.37 -0.54 19.63
CA MET A 158 7.82 -1.45 18.57
C MET A 158 7.00 -2.76 18.64
N ARG A 159 6.81 -3.43 17.48
CA ARG A 159 6.13 -4.76 17.43
C ARG A 159 6.94 -5.82 18.16
N PHE A 160 8.26 -5.79 17.97
CA PHE A 160 9.19 -6.80 18.45
C PHE A 160 10.44 -6.18 19.10
N PRO A 161 11.18 -6.93 19.92
CA PRO A 161 12.49 -6.50 20.40
C PRO A 161 13.49 -6.27 19.24
N PRO A 162 14.52 -5.41 19.42
CA PRO A 162 15.47 -5.07 18.35
C PRO A 162 16.13 -6.28 17.68
N LYS A 163 16.44 -7.34 18.45
CA LYS A 163 17.06 -8.58 17.93
C LYS A 163 16.14 -9.29 16.92
N ILE A 164 14.85 -9.36 17.19
CA ILE A 164 13.86 -9.96 16.28
C ILE A 164 13.71 -9.11 15.03
N ILE A 165 13.60 -7.78 15.18
CA ILE A 165 13.51 -6.84 14.04
C ILE A 165 14.73 -6.99 13.13
N ALA A 166 15.95 -7.10 13.70
CA ALA A 166 17.15 -7.30 12.90
C ALA A 166 17.13 -8.59 12.07
N ARG A 167 16.62 -9.71 12.64
CA ARG A 167 16.43 -10.99 11.92
C ARG A 167 15.39 -10.85 10.81
N LEU A 168 14.23 -10.26 11.11
CA LEU A 168 13.16 -10.02 10.13
C LEU A 168 13.64 -9.20 8.95
N ASN A 169 14.37 -8.11 9.20
CA ASN A 169 14.94 -7.26 8.15
C ASN A 169 16.00 -8.00 7.31
N LYS A 170 16.79 -8.88 7.92
CA LYS A 170 17.80 -9.67 7.22
C LYS A 170 17.16 -10.71 6.30
N ILE A 171 16.16 -11.44 6.80
CA ILE A 171 15.46 -12.49 6.06
C ILE A 171 14.62 -11.88 4.94
N ALA A 172 13.99 -10.72 5.16
CA ALA A 172 13.04 -10.08 4.25
C ALA A 172 12.02 -11.11 3.72
N TRP A 173 11.36 -11.80 4.63
CA TRP A 173 10.58 -13.01 4.42
C TRP A 173 9.47 -12.87 3.36
N TRP A 174 8.97 -11.68 3.11
CA TRP A 174 7.97 -11.37 2.09
C TRP A 174 8.43 -11.60 0.65
N GLN A 175 9.71 -11.84 0.42
CA GLN A 175 10.22 -12.25 -0.89
C GLN A 175 10.01 -13.74 -1.19
N TYR A 176 9.52 -14.51 -0.21
CA TYR A 176 9.20 -15.93 -0.36
C TYR A 176 7.68 -16.14 -0.26
N LYS A 177 7.18 -17.23 -0.83
CA LYS A 177 5.81 -17.69 -0.61
C LYS A 177 5.80 -18.69 0.54
N LEU A 178 5.85 -18.15 1.75
CA LEU A 178 6.03 -18.97 2.97
C LEU A 178 4.88 -19.96 3.22
N THR A 179 3.70 -19.75 2.61
CA THR A 179 2.58 -20.70 2.66
C THR A 179 2.90 -22.07 2.02
N ASP A 180 3.96 -22.16 1.24
CA ASP A 180 4.40 -23.43 0.62
C ASP A 180 5.26 -24.29 1.56
N TYR A 181 5.54 -23.77 2.78
CA TYR A 181 6.38 -24.42 3.78
C TYR A 181 5.59 -24.71 5.07
N PRO A 182 5.80 -25.87 5.71
CA PRO A 182 5.13 -26.22 6.97
C PRO A 182 5.79 -25.49 8.14
N LEU A 183 5.41 -24.24 8.39
CA LEU A 183 5.96 -23.39 9.44
C LEU A 183 5.03 -23.32 10.65
N GLU A 184 5.62 -23.17 11.83
CA GLU A 184 4.91 -22.93 13.10
C GLU A 184 4.71 -21.43 13.31
N TRP A 185 3.51 -20.93 12.98
CA TRP A 185 3.23 -19.49 12.92
C TRP A 185 2.99 -18.81 14.28
N ASP A 186 2.72 -19.58 15.32
CA ASP A 186 2.27 -19.04 16.62
C ASP A 186 3.41 -18.46 17.47
N ASP A 187 4.66 -18.83 17.19
CA ASP A 187 5.84 -18.33 17.88
C ASP A 187 6.86 -17.72 16.93
N ILE A 188 7.14 -16.44 17.12
CA ILE A 188 8.02 -15.67 16.23
C ILE A 188 9.47 -16.20 16.23
N ASP A 189 9.98 -16.65 17.36
CA ASP A 189 11.36 -17.18 17.43
C ASP A 189 11.48 -18.52 16.72
N THR A 190 10.46 -19.37 16.85
CA THR A 190 10.40 -20.68 16.20
C THR A 190 10.29 -20.52 14.70
N VAL A 191 9.35 -19.74 14.20
CA VAL A 191 9.18 -19.54 12.75
C VAL A 191 10.42 -18.91 12.11
N LEU A 192 11.08 -17.96 12.78
CA LEU A 192 12.32 -17.38 12.26
C LEU A 192 13.46 -18.41 12.19
N LYS A 193 13.61 -19.29 13.19
CA LYS A 193 14.60 -20.39 13.15
C LYS A 193 14.31 -21.36 12.00
N GLN A 194 13.03 -21.69 11.77
CA GLN A 194 12.65 -22.58 10.67
C GLN A 194 12.96 -21.93 9.30
N ILE A 195 12.67 -20.64 9.13
CA ILE A 195 13.00 -19.94 7.87
C ILE A 195 14.52 -19.85 7.67
N GLU A 196 15.28 -19.51 8.72
CA GLU A 196 16.73 -19.45 8.67
C GLU A 196 17.34 -20.82 8.33
N GLN A 197 16.77 -21.92 8.86
CA GLN A 197 17.20 -23.26 8.51
C GLN A 197 16.90 -23.62 7.05
N LEU A 198 15.70 -23.26 6.56
CA LEU A 198 15.34 -23.44 5.15
C LEU A 198 16.27 -22.65 4.22
N GLU A 199 16.69 -21.45 4.62
CA GLU A 199 17.66 -20.63 3.88
C GLU A 199 19.03 -21.29 3.83
N LEU A 200 19.53 -21.78 4.98
CA LEU A 200 20.79 -22.53 5.07
C LEU A 200 20.78 -23.81 4.22
N ASP A 201 19.67 -24.53 4.23
CA ASP A 201 19.45 -25.75 3.44
C ASP A 201 19.25 -25.46 1.95
N LYS A 202 19.19 -24.18 1.53
CA LYS A 202 18.88 -23.73 0.17
C LYS A 202 17.53 -24.24 -0.35
N LYS A 203 16.56 -24.39 0.54
CA LYS A 203 15.20 -24.84 0.22
C LYS A 203 14.23 -23.70 -0.03
N LEU A 204 14.58 -22.47 0.35
CA LEU A 204 13.76 -21.29 0.05
C LEU A 204 13.91 -20.86 -1.40
N SER A 205 12.79 -20.65 -2.06
CA SER A 205 12.74 -20.10 -3.43
C SER A 205 12.14 -18.71 -3.41
N LEU A 206 12.73 -17.78 -4.15
CA LEU A 206 12.15 -16.45 -4.33
C LEU A 206 10.79 -16.57 -5.03
N TYR A 207 9.82 -15.88 -4.49
CA TYR A 207 8.49 -15.81 -5.09
C TYR A 207 8.47 -14.77 -6.23
N VAL A 208 8.41 -15.25 -7.46
CA VAL A 208 8.26 -14.41 -8.66
C VAL A 208 6.77 -14.30 -8.98
N ALA A 209 6.13 -13.25 -8.47
CA ALA A 209 4.71 -13.02 -8.68
C ALA A 209 4.42 -12.56 -10.11
N GLN A 210 3.36 -13.09 -10.72
CA GLN A 210 2.80 -12.56 -11.96
C GLN A 210 2.22 -11.17 -11.70
N LYS A 211 2.59 -10.19 -12.52
CA LYS A 211 2.04 -8.83 -12.48
C LYS A 211 0.94 -8.64 -13.51
N TYR A 212 -0.03 -7.81 -13.18
CA TYR A 212 -1.14 -7.46 -14.03
C TYR A 212 -1.30 -5.95 -14.11
N ASN A 213 -1.43 -5.43 -15.34
CA ASN A 213 -1.94 -4.08 -15.55
C ASN A 213 -3.47 -4.14 -15.41
N VAL A 214 -4.01 -3.39 -14.46
CA VAL A 214 -5.44 -3.39 -14.11
C VAL A 214 -6.08 -2.13 -14.65
N PHE A 215 -7.17 -2.29 -15.39
CA PHE A 215 -7.87 -1.20 -16.06
C PHE A 215 -9.37 -1.44 -16.10
N LYS A 216 -10.12 -0.38 -16.33
CA LYS A 216 -11.57 -0.44 -16.51
C LYS A 216 -11.90 -0.33 -17.99
N GLU A 217 -12.69 -1.25 -18.52
CA GLU A 217 -13.17 -1.23 -19.89
C GLU A 217 -14.68 -1.43 -19.88
N ALA A 218 -15.42 -0.42 -20.33
CA ALA A 218 -16.87 -0.35 -20.17
C ALA A 218 -17.28 -0.54 -18.68
N ASN A 219 -18.03 -1.59 -18.37
CA ASN A 219 -18.49 -1.89 -17.01
C ASN A 219 -17.70 -3.03 -16.33
N GLU A 220 -16.54 -3.39 -16.88
CA GLU A 220 -15.71 -4.48 -16.36
C GLU A 220 -14.37 -3.97 -15.87
N VAL A 221 -13.86 -4.58 -14.81
CA VAL A 221 -12.46 -4.44 -14.39
C VAL A 221 -11.68 -5.62 -14.92
N LYS A 222 -10.64 -5.35 -15.68
CA LYS A 222 -9.79 -6.36 -16.33
C LYS A 222 -8.37 -6.28 -15.85
N GLY A 223 -7.70 -7.43 -15.77
CA GLY A 223 -6.27 -7.55 -15.53
C GLY A 223 -5.58 -8.16 -16.74
N ARG A 224 -4.66 -7.43 -17.37
CA ARG A 224 -3.81 -7.95 -18.45
C ARG A 224 -2.46 -8.34 -17.86
N PRO A 225 -2.03 -9.61 -18.00
CA PRO A 225 -0.69 -10.02 -17.56
C PRO A 225 0.38 -9.14 -18.22
N ILE A 226 1.38 -8.76 -17.43
CA ILE A 226 2.58 -8.06 -17.91
C ILE A 226 3.62 -9.16 -18.17
N SER A 227 4.16 -9.21 -19.38
CA SER A 227 5.27 -10.13 -19.69
C SER A 227 6.46 -9.86 -18.76
N PRO A 228 7.19 -10.93 -18.35
CA PRO A 228 8.36 -10.81 -17.49
C PRO A 228 9.43 -9.89 -18.05
#